data_51dfff242631b1e09fc866d99953d7ed
#
_entry.id   51dfff242631b1e09fc866d99953d7ed
#
_cell.length_a   1.000
_cell.length_b   1.000
_cell.length_c   1.000
_cell.angle_alpha   90.00
_cell.angle_beta   90.00
_cell.angle_gamma   90.00
#
_symmetry.space_group_name_H-M   'P 1'
#
loop_
_entity.id
_entity.type
_entity.pdbx_description
1 polymer ?
#
loop_
_entity_poly.entity_id
_entity_poly.type
_entity_poly.pdbx_seq_one_letter_code
_entity_poly.pdbx_strand_id
1 'polypeptide(L)'
;MVSSGGLILKGFDSEDKVYLEGDLADPLSVVGGEHSGDLLCVGDSAILVGDRDELKEYLVSRPERLEKLFVDVEKDLSLCSGKGPFDLDEFTASLVAKKQCWLEEYPPLLFGEKSLYRKGIRLIERKEYPSAQEVLRSYLDQYQNSPLSRPVKLFYAFSCFLNDFLEDALASIMDILESAEDEISRIARFFVCHMGLFESGFKFLYKGPRYSSDLFRILKADYRRIRKADSDRIVFEEGRKAGSVLFLLKGEIALLKKRGDKNSVLFTIKSPSSIGEIQVLSRSKWDTTLKIKSNSEYILIDRDKLVQYLIHKSPQDGFRMVEYLLGYIRQTSVT
;
A
#
# COMPACT_ATOMS: atom_id res chain seq x y z
N MET A 1 6.62 -1.62 24.95
CA MET A 1 7.18 -0.31 25.33
C MET A 1 8.34 -0.51 26.28
N VAL A 2 9.42 0.22 26.12
CA VAL A 2 10.58 0.21 27.05
C VAL A 2 10.21 1.03 28.27
N SER A 3 10.11 0.41 29.45
CA SER A 3 9.80 1.12 30.71
C SER A 3 11.04 1.61 31.44
N SER A 4 12.18 0.97 31.22
CA SER A 4 13.51 1.43 31.65
C SER A 4 14.59 0.75 30.82
N GLY A 5 15.80 1.34 30.77
CA GLY A 5 16.92 0.81 29.97
C GLY A 5 16.79 1.06 28.48
N GLY A 6 17.20 0.12 27.66
CA GLY A 6 17.13 0.21 26.20
C GLY A 6 16.96 -1.14 25.52
N LEU A 7 16.47 -1.10 24.30
CA LEU A 7 16.36 -2.25 23.41
C LEU A 7 17.04 -1.95 22.09
N ILE A 8 17.63 -2.95 21.49
CA ILE A 8 18.11 -2.92 20.11
C ILE A 8 17.29 -3.91 19.32
N LEU A 9 16.60 -3.45 18.28
CA LEU A 9 16.03 -4.30 17.26
C LEU A 9 17.10 -4.53 16.19
N LYS A 10 17.59 -5.75 16.11
CA LYS A 10 18.46 -6.18 15.01
C LYS A 10 17.60 -6.58 13.83
N GLY A 11 17.52 -5.70 12.85
CA GLY A 11 16.77 -5.97 11.62
C GLY A 11 17.40 -7.11 10.82
N PHE A 12 16.57 -7.95 10.18
CA PHE A 12 17.07 -9.01 9.30
C PHE A 12 17.74 -8.45 8.04
N ASP A 13 17.23 -7.29 7.54
CA ASP A 13 17.68 -6.65 6.30
C ASP A 13 17.86 -5.12 6.41
N SER A 14 17.91 -4.57 7.62
CA SER A 14 17.99 -3.13 7.87
C SER A 14 18.99 -2.78 8.97
N GLU A 15 19.29 -1.48 9.12
CA GLU A 15 20.09 -0.97 10.24
C GLU A 15 19.42 -1.26 11.59
N ASP A 16 20.25 -1.59 12.59
CA ASP A 16 19.79 -1.81 13.96
C ASP A 16 19.09 -0.55 14.49
N LYS A 17 17.88 -0.71 15.06
CA LYS A 17 17.14 0.38 15.69
C LYS A 17 17.31 0.31 17.20
N VAL A 18 17.66 1.43 17.82
CA VAL A 18 17.80 1.56 19.28
C VAL A 18 16.54 2.23 19.85
N TYR A 19 15.94 1.58 20.84
CA TYR A 19 14.80 2.08 21.60
C TYR A 19 15.21 2.37 23.03
N LEU A 20 14.85 3.55 23.52
CA LEU A 20 15.13 4.02 24.88
C LEU A 20 13.84 4.03 25.72
N GLU A 21 14.00 4.36 27.01
CA GLU A 21 12.87 4.47 27.92
C GLU A 21 11.74 5.34 27.34
N GLY A 22 10.55 4.80 27.36
CA GLY A 22 9.36 5.41 26.81
C GLY A 22 9.12 5.19 25.32
N ASP A 23 10.02 4.52 24.60
CA ASP A 23 9.81 4.19 23.20
C ASP A 23 8.91 2.97 23.04
N LEU A 24 8.17 2.94 21.94
CA LEU A 24 7.48 1.73 21.46
C LEU A 24 8.46 0.95 20.59
N ALA A 25 8.88 -0.21 21.09
CA ALA A 25 9.73 -1.10 20.30
C ALA A 25 8.87 -1.85 19.27
N ASP A 26 9.38 -1.91 18.05
CA ASP A 26 8.79 -2.65 16.92
C ASP A 26 7.28 -2.38 16.71
N PRO A 27 6.87 -1.14 16.41
CA PRO A 27 5.46 -0.81 16.21
C PRO A 27 4.82 -1.57 15.04
N LEU A 28 5.61 -2.11 14.11
CA LEU A 28 5.11 -2.94 13.01
C LEU A 28 4.55 -4.28 13.49
N SER A 29 5.13 -4.86 14.55
CA SER A 29 4.63 -6.11 15.13
C SER A 29 3.25 -5.98 15.75
N VAL A 30 2.90 -4.79 16.24
CA VAL A 30 1.57 -4.50 16.83
C VAL A 30 0.45 -4.71 15.81
N VAL A 31 0.71 -4.37 14.55
CA VAL A 31 -0.29 -4.48 13.45
C VAL A 31 -0.22 -5.81 12.75
N GLY A 32 0.96 -6.41 12.65
CA GLY A 32 1.21 -7.55 11.78
C GLY A 32 1.43 -8.89 12.46
N GLY A 33 1.65 -8.92 13.77
CA GLY A 33 1.91 -10.16 14.52
C GLY A 33 3.27 -10.81 14.27
N GLU A 34 4.13 -10.24 13.42
CA GLU A 34 5.48 -10.72 13.14
C GLU A 34 6.50 -9.63 13.45
N HIS A 35 7.58 -10.00 14.13
CA HIS A 35 8.69 -9.09 14.40
C HIS A 35 9.54 -8.86 13.16
N SER A 36 10.04 -7.62 13.00
CA SER A 36 10.95 -7.25 11.90
C SER A 36 12.41 -7.62 12.17
N GLY A 37 12.71 -8.22 13.31
CA GLY A 37 14.04 -8.63 13.72
C GLY A 37 14.06 -9.15 15.16
N ASP A 38 15.27 -9.40 15.70
CA ASP A 38 15.48 -9.82 17.08
C ASP A 38 15.57 -8.62 18.02
N LEU A 39 14.78 -8.64 19.12
CA LEU A 39 14.85 -7.63 20.16
C LEU A 39 15.90 -8.03 21.23
N LEU A 40 16.94 -7.23 21.38
CA LEU A 40 18.01 -7.43 22.36
C LEU A 40 17.90 -6.38 23.47
N CYS A 41 17.89 -6.83 24.73
CA CYS A 41 17.98 -5.95 25.89
C CYS A 41 19.39 -5.38 26.04
N VAL A 42 19.49 -4.10 26.31
CA VAL A 42 20.76 -3.41 26.63
C VAL A 42 20.79 -3.16 28.13
N GLY A 43 21.63 -3.91 28.83
CA GLY A 43 21.72 -3.86 30.29
C GLY A 43 20.44 -4.33 30.99
N ASP A 44 20.16 -3.78 32.18
CA ASP A 44 18.95 -4.04 32.92
C ASP A 44 17.78 -3.24 32.32
N SER A 45 17.02 -3.89 31.46
CA SER A 45 15.87 -3.28 30.77
C SER A 45 14.56 -3.87 31.25
N ALA A 46 13.56 -3.04 31.49
CA ALA A 46 12.20 -3.47 31.76
C ALA A 46 11.28 -3.14 30.57
N ILE A 47 10.49 -4.10 30.15
CA ILE A 47 9.61 -4.02 29.00
C ILE A 47 8.18 -4.23 29.45
N LEU A 48 7.29 -3.33 29.07
CA LEU A 48 5.85 -3.54 29.19
C LEU A 48 5.37 -4.20 27.89
N VAL A 49 4.82 -5.40 28.04
CA VAL A 49 4.18 -6.13 26.93
C VAL A 49 2.67 -6.00 27.14
N GLY A 50 1.98 -5.58 26.10
CA GLY A 50 0.53 -5.44 26.09
C GLY A 50 -0.04 -5.92 24.75
N ASP A 51 -1.31 -6.25 24.74
CA ASP A 51 -2.01 -6.53 23.49
C ASP A 51 -2.34 -5.24 22.72
N ARG A 52 -2.95 -5.40 21.53
CA ARG A 52 -3.31 -4.29 20.65
C ARG A 52 -4.32 -3.33 21.29
N ASP A 53 -5.28 -3.83 22.04
CA ASP A 53 -6.33 -3.01 22.65
C ASP A 53 -5.79 -2.21 23.83
N GLU A 54 -4.92 -2.79 24.66
CA GLU A 54 -4.20 -2.12 25.74
C GLU A 54 -3.29 -1.00 25.18
N LEU A 55 -2.55 -1.29 24.08
CA LEU A 55 -1.73 -0.29 23.43
C LEU A 55 -2.58 0.86 22.87
N LYS A 56 -3.71 0.55 22.26
CA LYS A 56 -4.65 1.55 21.74
C LYS A 56 -5.16 2.46 22.85
N GLU A 57 -5.62 1.90 23.98
CA GLU A 57 -6.09 2.67 25.13
C GLU A 57 -4.97 3.56 25.70
N TYR A 58 -3.76 3.02 25.81
CA TYR A 58 -2.59 3.76 26.25
C TYR A 58 -2.29 4.96 25.34
N LEU A 59 -2.27 4.76 24.02
CA LEU A 59 -1.96 5.81 23.04
C LEU A 59 -3.07 6.86 22.94
N VAL A 60 -4.33 6.42 22.96
CA VAL A 60 -5.50 7.31 22.92
C VAL A 60 -5.57 8.21 24.14
N SER A 61 -5.16 7.71 25.32
CA SER A 61 -5.13 8.48 26.56
C SER A 61 -3.91 9.42 26.67
N ARG A 62 -2.94 9.32 25.77
CA ARG A 62 -1.67 10.08 25.83
C ARG A 62 -1.32 10.67 24.46
N PRO A 63 -1.89 11.83 24.13
CA PRO A 63 -1.70 12.48 22.83
C PRO A 63 -0.23 12.65 22.42
N GLU A 64 0.64 12.96 23.36
CA GLU A 64 2.09 13.13 23.12
C GLU A 64 2.79 11.84 22.63
N ARG A 65 2.30 10.69 23.08
CA ARG A 65 2.83 9.39 22.63
C ARG A 65 2.32 9.01 21.26
N LEU A 66 1.05 9.30 21.01
CA LEU A 66 0.46 9.11 19.69
C LEU A 66 1.15 10.02 18.67
N GLU A 67 1.46 11.27 19.02
CA GLU A 67 2.20 12.21 18.16
C GLU A 67 3.60 11.67 17.82
N LYS A 68 4.34 11.17 18.82
CA LYS A 68 5.66 10.56 18.60
C LYS A 68 5.55 9.38 17.63
N LEU A 69 4.58 8.49 17.84
CA LEU A 69 4.37 7.35 16.95
C LEU A 69 4.03 7.79 15.50
N PHE A 70 3.24 8.86 15.34
CA PHE A 70 2.99 9.44 14.02
C PHE A 70 4.29 9.88 13.33
N VAL A 71 5.17 10.58 14.06
CA VAL A 71 6.47 11.04 13.52
C VAL A 71 7.34 9.86 13.09
N ASP A 72 7.41 8.80 13.89
CA ASP A 72 8.18 7.60 13.56
C ASP A 72 7.62 6.90 12.32
N VAL A 73 6.31 6.70 12.26
CA VAL A 73 5.64 6.09 11.10
C VAL A 73 5.79 6.94 9.84
N GLU A 74 5.71 8.27 9.92
CA GLU A 74 5.95 9.15 8.78
C GLU A 74 7.39 9.06 8.26
N LYS A 75 8.36 8.90 9.15
CA LYS A 75 9.76 8.68 8.77
C LYS A 75 9.90 7.39 7.97
N ASP A 76 9.36 6.28 8.48
CA ASP A 76 9.40 4.99 7.79
C ASP A 76 8.61 5.04 6.46
N LEU A 77 7.45 5.68 6.44
CA LEU A 77 6.66 5.89 5.23
C LEU A 77 7.45 6.70 4.17
N SER A 78 8.20 7.71 4.59
CA SER A 78 9.04 8.52 3.70
C SER A 78 10.20 7.72 3.11
N LEU A 79 10.75 6.77 3.86
CA LEU A 79 11.78 5.85 3.37
C LEU A 79 11.20 4.87 2.33
N CYS A 80 9.99 4.37 2.54
CA CYS A 80 9.29 3.52 1.57
C CYS A 80 8.93 4.28 0.29
N SER A 81 8.52 5.54 0.40
CA SER A 81 8.13 6.38 -0.75
C SER A 81 9.30 7.12 -1.41
N GLY A 82 10.44 7.22 -0.73
CA GLY A 82 11.65 7.90 -1.21
C GLY A 82 12.52 7.07 -2.17
N LYS A 83 12.25 5.78 -2.33
CA LYS A 83 12.70 5.05 -3.51
C LYS A 83 11.99 5.74 -4.69
N GLY A 84 12.73 6.41 -5.56
CA GLY A 84 12.30 7.27 -6.65
C GLY A 84 11.04 6.86 -7.41
N PRO A 85 10.67 7.53 -8.50
CA PRO A 85 9.50 7.11 -9.26
C PRO A 85 9.67 5.64 -9.61
N PHE A 86 8.61 4.83 -9.38
CA PHE A 86 8.60 3.41 -9.72
C PHE A 86 9.16 3.22 -11.13
N ASP A 87 10.33 2.60 -11.21
CA ASP A 87 10.97 2.30 -12.49
C ASP A 87 10.43 0.95 -13.00
N LEU A 88 9.59 1.02 -14.01
CA LEU A 88 8.96 -0.14 -14.63
C LEU A 88 10.00 -1.09 -15.25
N ASP A 89 11.07 -0.55 -15.82
CA ASP A 89 12.12 -1.37 -16.43
C ASP A 89 12.96 -2.08 -15.36
N GLU A 90 13.28 -1.43 -14.25
CA GLU A 90 13.94 -2.04 -13.11
C GLU A 90 13.07 -3.13 -12.46
N PHE A 91 11.78 -2.86 -12.27
CA PHE A 91 10.84 -3.86 -11.76
C PHE A 91 10.74 -5.06 -12.69
N THR A 92 10.61 -4.82 -14.00
CA THR A 92 10.56 -5.88 -15.01
C THR A 92 11.83 -6.74 -14.97
N ALA A 93 13.00 -6.12 -14.88
CA ALA A 93 14.26 -6.83 -14.78
C ALA A 93 14.36 -7.68 -13.50
N SER A 94 13.93 -7.12 -12.37
CA SER A 94 13.87 -7.84 -11.09
C SER A 94 12.91 -9.03 -11.13
N LEU A 95 11.70 -8.83 -11.69
CA LEU A 95 10.71 -9.90 -11.84
C LEU A 95 11.24 -11.02 -12.74
N VAL A 96 11.86 -10.66 -13.87
CA VAL A 96 12.45 -11.62 -14.80
C VAL A 96 13.65 -12.36 -14.19
N ALA A 97 14.45 -11.73 -13.35
CA ALA A 97 15.57 -12.38 -12.67
C ALA A 97 15.11 -13.55 -11.77
N LYS A 98 13.93 -13.47 -11.18
CA LYS A 98 13.36 -14.54 -10.34
C LYS A 98 12.89 -15.78 -11.12
N LYS A 99 12.78 -15.70 -12.45
CA LYS A 99 12.33 -16.83 -13.30
C LYS A 99 13.12 -18.14 -13.09
N GLN A 100 14.43 -18.02 -12.92
CA GLN A 100 15.30 -19.18 -12.77
C GLN A 100 15.11 -19.82 -11.40
N CYS A 101 15.02 -19.01 -10.34
CA CYS A 101 14.78 -19.48 -8.98
C CYS A 101 13.47 -20.30 -8.94
N TRP A 102 12.40 -19.81 -9.49
CA TRP A 102 11.12 -20.53 -9.50
C TRP A 102 11.15 -21.80 -10.34
N LEU A 103 11.94 -21.86 -11.44
CA LEU A 103 12.13 -23.11 -12.21
C LEU A 103 12.94 -24.16 -11.44
N GLU A 104 13.82 -23.76 -10.55
CA GLU A 104 14.67 -24.64 -9.73
C GLU A 104 13.96 -25.10 -8.45
N GLU A 105 13.11 -24.25 -7.90
CA GLU A 105 12.41 -24.51 -6.65
C GLU A 105 11.32 -25.60 -6.77
N TYR A 106 10.73 -25.74 -7.97
CA TYR A 106 9.62 -26.67 -8.16
C TYR A 106 10.09 -28.01 -8.77
N PRO A 107 9.42 -29.14 -8.42
CA PRO A 107 9.77 -30.49 -8.85
C PRO A 107 9.71 -30.67 -10.37
N PRO A 108 10.14 -31.83 -10.90
CA PRO A 108 10.34 -32.01 -12.34
C PRO A 108 9.09 -31.68 -13.13
N LEU A 109 9.14 -30.53 -13.81
CA LEU A 109 8.07 -30.03 -14.68
C LEU A 109 8.14 -30.72 -16.04
N LEU A 110 7.00 -30.85 -16.70
CA LEU A 110 6.92 -31.38 -18.05
C LEU A 110 7.70 -30.48 -19.04
N PHE A 111 8.28 -31.09 -20.07
CA PHE A 111 9.05 -30.35 -21.08
C PHE A 111 8.26 -29.22 -21.74
N GLY A 112 7.00 -29.52 -22.12
CA GLY A 112 6.09 -28.52 -22.70
C GLY A 112 5.80 -27.36 -21.79
N GLU A 113 5.62 -27.65 -20.51
CA GLU A 113 5.38 -26.68 -19.45
C GLU A 113 6.56 -25.70 -19.30
N LYS A 114 7.80 -26.22 -19.14
CA LYS A 114 9.01 -25.39 -19.11
C LYS A 114 9.20 -24.57 -20.38
N SER A 115 8.85 -25.14 -21.54
CA SER A 115 8.98 -24.46 -22.82
C SER A 115 8.06 -23.25 -22.93
N LEU A 116 6.77 -23.40 -22.58
CA LEU A 116 5.80 -22.30 -22.61
C LEU A 116 6.16 -21.20 -21.58
N TYR A 117 6.53 -21.61 -20.36
CA TYR A 117 6.99 -20.67 -19.35
C TYR A 117 8.16 -19.82 -19.86
N ARG A 118 9.25 -20.47 -20.31
CA ARG A 118 10.43 -19.78 -20.83
C ARG A 118 10.12 -18.90 -22.04
N LYS A 119 9.22 -19.33 -22.91
CA LYS A 119 8.78 -18.55 -24.07
C LYS A 119 8.05 -17.29 -23.64
N GLY A 120 7.10 -17.40 -22.70
CA GLY A 120 6.37 -16.25 -22.18
C GLY A 120 7.30 -15.20 -21.55
N ILE A 121 8.26 -15.65 -20.72
CA ILE A 121 9.22 -14.73 -20.08
C ILE A 121 10.14 -14.04 -21.10
N ARG A 122 10.65 -14.78 -22.11
CA ARG A 122 11.46 -14.18 -23.18
C ARG A 122 10.71 -13.10 -23.97
N LEU A 123 9.41 -13.26 -24.16
CA LEU A 123 8.58 -12.24 -24.81
C LEU A 123 8.43 -10.99 -23.93
N ILE A 124 8.33 -11.16 -22.62
CA ILE A 124 8.35 -10.02 -21.66
C ILE A 124 9.70 -9.31 -21.72
N GLU A 125 10.82 -10.04 -21.70
CA GLU A 125 12.18 -9.48 -21.83
C GLU A 125 12.32 -8.63 -23.10
N ARG A 126 11.66 -9.04 -24.19
CA ARG A 126 11.65 -8.30 -25.46
C ARG A 126 10.60 -7.21 -25.56
N LYS A 127 9.83 -6.99 -24.50
CA LYS A 127 8.71 -6.04 -24.45
C LYS A 127 7.58 -6.37 -25.46
N GLU A 128 7.49 -7.63 -25.89
CA GLU A 128 6.44 -8.15 -26.79
C GLU A 128 5.22 -8.61 -25.96
N TYR A 129 4.61 -7.67 -25.21
CA TYR A 129 3.59 -7.96 -24.20
C TYR A 129 2.32 -8.65 -24.73
N PRO A 130 1.77 -8.29 -25.93
CA PRO A 130 0.64 -9.01 -26.50
C PRO A 130 0.92 -10.49 -26.71
N SER A 131 2.07 -10.83 -27.31
CA SER A 131 2.48 -12.21 -27.56
C SER A 131 2.79 -12.95 -26.24
N ALA A 132 3.36 -12.27 -25.26
CA ALA A 132 3.59 -12.83 -23.93
C ALA A 132 2.27 -13.20 -23.25
N GLN A 133 1.27 -12.32 -23.32
CA GLN A 133 -0.07 -12.56 -22.78
C GLN A 133 -0.71 -13.82 -23.38
N GLU A 134 -0.67 -14.00 -24.72
CA GLU A 134 -1.21 -15.18 -25.39
C GLU A 134 -0.53 -16.48 -24.93
N VAL A 135 0.81 -16.49 -24.89
CA VAL A 135 1.59 -17.66 -24.47
C VAL A 135 1.35 -18.02 -23.01
N LEU A 136 1.34 -17.01 -22.11
CA LEU A 136 1.12 -17.23 -20.68
C LEU A 136 -0.32 -17.66 -20.39
N ARG A 137 -1.31 -17.14 -21.12
CA ARG A 137 -2.69 -17.61 -21.06
C ARG A 137 -2.80 -19.07 -21.49
N SER A 138 -2.19 -19.42 -22.62
CA SER A 138 -2.15 -20.82 -23.09
C SER A 138 -1.51 -21.76 -22.06
N TYR A 139 -0.47 -21.29 -21.34
CA TYR A 139 0.10 -22.03 -20.22
C TYR A 139 -0.93 -22.27 -19.11
N LEU A 140 -1.61 -21.21 -18.66
CA LEU A 140 -2.60 -21.29 -17.57
C LEU A 140 -3.77 -22.20 -17.94
N ASP A 141 -4.21 -22.20 -19.20
CA ASP A 141 -5.28 -23.07 -19.68
C ASP A 141 -4.87 -24.55 -19.71
N GLN A 142 -3.61 -24.85 -20.05
CA GLN A 142 -3.10 -26.22 -20.17
C GLN A 142 -2.60 -26.83 -18.86
N TYR A 143 -2.06 -26.00 -17.96
CA TYR A 143 -1.36 -26.44 -16.75
C TYR A 143 -1.93 -25.78 -15.47
N GLN A 144 -3.25 -25.81 -15.31
CA GLN A 144 -3.96 -25.13 -14.20
C GLN A 144 -3.48 -25.56 -12.81
N ASN A 145 -3.09 -26.81 -12.64
CA ASN A 145 -2.63 -27.38 -11.38
C ASN A 145 -1.10 -27.41 -11.23
N SER A 146 -0.38 -26.73 -12.11
CA SER A 146 1.07 -26.63 -12.01
C SER A 146 1.53 -25.81 -10.81
N PRO A 147 2.62 -26.22 -10.13
CA PRO A 147 3.25 -25.37 -9.12
C PRO A 147 3.67 -24.01 -9.67
N LEU A 148 4.00 -23.91 -10.97
CA LEU A 148 4.33 -22.65 -11.63
C LEU A 148 3.10 -21.80 -12.01
N SER A 149 1.86 -22.28 -11.78
CA SER A 149 0.66 -21.52 -12.17
C SER A 149 0.62 -20.12 -11.52
N ARG A 150 1.05 -19.99 -10.25
CA ARG A 150 1.08 -18.71 -9.55
C ARG A 150 2.14 -17.74 -10.09
N PRO A 151 3.43 -18.12 -10.26
CA PRO A 151 4.39 -17.29 -10.98
C PRO A 151 3.92 -16.88 -12.38
N VAL A 152 3.32 -17.83 -13.13
CA VAL A 152 2.80 -17.56 -14.47
C VAL A 152 1.65 -16.55 -14.44
N LYS A 153 0.72 -16.66 -13.48
CA LYS A 153 -0.35 -15.66 -13.27
C LYS A 153 0.21 -14.27 -13.00
N LEU A 154 1.30 -14.16 -12.22
CA LEU A 154 1.94 -12.87 -11.97
C LEU A 154 2.50 -12.26 -13.26
N PHE A 155 3.22 -13.04 -14.07
CA PHE A 155 3.72 -12.58 -15.36
C PHE A 155 2.60 -12.27 -16.36
N TYR A 156 1.52 -13.07 -16.35
CA TYR A 156 0.34 -12.82 -17.16
C TYR A 156 -0.34 -11.50 -16.77
N ALA A 157 -0.57 -11.28 -15.46
CA ALA A 157 -1.14 -10.04 -14.95
C ALA A 157 -0.28 -8.82 -15.34
N PHE A 158 1.04 -8.95 -15.23
CA PHE A 158 1.98 -7.92 -15.66
C PHE A 158 1.87 -7.63 -17.17
N SER A 159 1.80 -8.67 -17.99
CA SER A 159 1.64 -8.52 -19.45
C SER A 159 0.30 -7.88 -19.82
N CYS A 160 -0.79 -8.28 -19.14
CA CYS A 160 -2.11 -7.68 -19.30
C CYS A 160 -2.10 -6.20 -18.95
N PHE A 161 -1.47 -5.84 -17.83
CA PHE A 161 -1.35 -4.46 -17.40
C PHE A 161 -0.63 -3.60 -18.46
N LEU A 162 0.51 -4.08 -18.97
CA LEU A 162 1.30 -3.35 -19.97
C LEU A 162 0.62 -3.29 -21.34
N ASN A 163 -0.38 -4.13 -21.57
CA ASN A 163 -1.17 -4.19 -22.80
C ASN A 163 -2.60 -3.61 -22.63
N ASP A 164 -2.81 -2.82 -21.56
CA ASP A 164 -4.08 -2.13 -21.21
C ASP A 164 -5.29 -3.04 -20.88
N PHE A 165 -5.08 -4.34 -20.63
CA PHE A 165 -6.11 -5.27 -20.17
C PHE A 165 -6.18 -5.30 -18.63
N LEU A 166 -6.69 -4.21 -18.04
CA LEU A 166 -6.69 -4.03 -16.58
C LEU A 166 -7.54 -5.02 -15.82
N GLU A 167 -8.70 -5.37 -16.35
CA GLU A 167 -9.63 -6.31 -15.70
C GLU A 167 -8.98 -7.68 -15.57
N ASP A 168 -8.33 -8.18 -16.63
CA ASP A 168 -7.62 -9.46 -16.62
C ASP A 168 -6.40 -9.42 -15.69
N ALA A 169 -5.66 -8.31 -15.67
CA ALA A 169 -4.54 -8.11 -14.76
C ALA A 169 -5.00 -8.18 -13.30
N LEU A 170 -6.06 -7.47 -12.95
CA LEU A 170 -6.62 -7.46 -11.62
C LEU A 170 -7.18 -8.82 -11.20
N ALA A 171 -7.95 -9.48 -12.06
CA ALA A 171 -8.49 -10.80 -11.78
C ALA A 171 -7.38 -11.81 -11.44
N SER A 172 -6.30 -11.82 -12.24
CA SER A 172 -5.15 -12.71 -12.02
C SER A 172 -4.41 -12.42 -10.71
N ILE A 173 -4.26 -11.14 -10.36
CA ILE A 173 -3.63 -10.75 -9.10
C ILE A 173 -4.51 -11.12 -7.90
N MET A 174 -5.83 -10.91 -7.99
CA MET A 174 -6.76 -11.31 -6.94
C MET A 174 -6.63 -12.79 -6.61
N ASP A 175 -6.61 -13.63 -7.63
CA ASP A 175 -6.46 -15.07 -7.48
C ASP A 175 -5.11 -15.45 -6.81
N ILE A 176 -4.02 -14.74 -7.11
CA ILE A 176 -2.74 -14.91 -6.42
C ILE A 176 -2.86 -14.58 -4.94
N LEU A 177 -3.52 -13.47 -4.61
CA LEU A 177 -3.59 -12.95 -3.25
C LEU A 177 -4.54 -13.75 -2.35
N GLU A 178 -5.57 -14.37 -2.93
CA GLU A 178 -6.52 -15.23 -2.21
C GLU A 178 -5.95 -16.62 -1.91
N SER A 179 -4.95 -17.07 -2.66
CA SER A 179 -4.51 -18.46 -2.63
C SER A 179 -3.47 -18.78 -1.55
N ALA A 180 -2.54 -17.90 -1.23
CA ALA A 180 -1.52 -18.09 -0.19
C ALA A 180 -0.76 -16.79 0.12
N GLU A 181 -0.14 -16.74 1.29
CA GLU A 181 0.75 -15.67 1.72
C GLU A 181 2.21 -16.12 1.53
N ASP A 182 2.83 -15.74 0.41
CA ASP A 182 4.20 -16.11 0.03
C ASP A 182 4.91 -14.96 -0.71
N GLU A 183 6.11 -15.24 -1.21
CA GLU A 183 6.90 -14.27 -1.99
C GLU A 183 6.13 -13.74 -3.21
N ILE A 184 5.39 -14.60 -3.92
CA ILE A 184 4.63 -14.22 -5.12
C ILE A 184 3.51 -13.24 -4.75
N SER A 185 2.82 -13.49 -3.64
CA SER A 185 1.80 -12.58 -3.11
C SER A 185 2.39 -11.23 -2.70
N ARG A 186 3.58 -11.22 -2.09
CA ARG A 186 4.29 -9.96 -1.76
C ARG A 186 4.63 -9.17 -3.01
N ILE A 187 5.17 -9.81 -4.05
CA ILE A 187 5.46 -9.16 -5.33
C ILE A 187 4.17 -8.67 -6.01
N ALA A 188 3.09 -9.44 -5.97
CA ALA A 188 1.79 -9.05 -6.52
C ALA A 188 1.24 -7.81 -5.80
N ARG A 189 1.33 -7.73 -4.47
CA ARG A 189 0.96 -6.54 -3.68
C ARG A 189 1.81 -5.33 -4.06
N PHE A 190 3.13 -5.50 -4.09
CA PHE A 190 4.04 -4.44 -4.51
C PHE A 190 3.68 -3.91 -5.90
N PHE A 191 3.45 -4.81 -6.86
CA PHE A 191 3.03 -4.46 -8.21
C PHE A 191 1.74 -3.63 -8.22
N VAL A 192 0.71 -4.09 -7.52
CA VAL A 192 -0.55 -3.35 -7.38
C VAL A 192 -0.36 -1.97 -6.78
N CYS A 193 0.42 -1.90 -5.70
CA CYS A 193 0.68 -0.66 -4.99
C CYS A 193 1.34 0.40 -5.89
N HIS A 194 2.29 0.01 -6.71
CA HIS A 194 3.05 0.96 -7.52
C HIS A 194 2.40 1.26 -8.88
N MET A 195 1.54 0.38 -9.37
CA MET A 195 0.85 0.57 -10.65
C MET A 195 -0.45 1.37 -10.55
N GLY A 196 -0.80 1.88 -9.36
CA GLY A 196 -2.04 2.64 -9.17
C GLY A 196 -3.30 1.80 -9.38
N LEU A 197 -3.20 0.47 -9.21
CA LEU A 197 -4.31 -0.46 -9.37
C LEU A 197 -5.09 -0.65 -8.05
N PHE A 198 -4.89 0.22 -7.09
CA PHE A 198 -5.18 0.06 -5.68
C PHE A 198 -6.62 -0.29 -5.32
N GLU A 199 -7.61 0.15 -6.06
CA GLU A 199 -8.93 0.15 -5.49
C GLU A 199 -10.02 -0.53 -6.32
N SER A 200 -9.81 -0.80 -7.58
CA SER A 200 -10.86 -1.38 -8.42
C SER A 200 -11.27 -2.81 -8.05
N GLY A 201 -10.40 -3.55 -7.36
CA GLY A 201 -10.69 -4.88 -6.84
C GLY A 201 -10.16 -5.14 -5.43
N PHE A 202 -9.35 -4.22 -4.89
CA PHE A 202 -8.55 -4.42 -3.68
C PHE A 202 -9.10 -3.73 -2.42
N LYS A 203 -10.39 -3.45 -2.37
CA LYS A 203 -11.06 -2.94 -1.16
C LYS A 203 -10.76 -3.75 0.10
N PHE A 204 -10.37 -5.02 -0.04
CA PHE A 204 -10.01 -5.88 1.08
C PHE A 204 -8.55 -5.72 1.50
N LEU A 205 -7.63 -5.36 0.59
CA LEU A 205 -6.22 -5.05 0.88
C LEU A 205 -6.05 -3.59 1.34
N TYR A 206 -6.88 -2.71 0.77
CA TYR A 206 -6.87 -1.28 1.01
C TYR A 206 -8.22 -0.80 1.53
N LYS A 207 -8.51 -1.19 2.72
CA LYS A 207 -9.47 -0.42 3.51
C LYS A 207 -8.68 0.77 4.02
N GLY A 208 -8.75 1.93 3.35
CA GLY A 208 -8.20 3.17 3.87
C GLY A 208 -8.58 3.37 5.34
N PRO A 209 -7.98 4.32 6.05
CA PRO A 209 -8.30 4.51 7.46
C PRO A 209 -9.82 4.68 7.59
N ARG A 210 -10.47 3.70 8.22
CA ARG A 210 -11.92 3.74 8.45
C ARG A 210 -12.18 4.70 9.60
N TYR A 211 -12.13 5.97 9.29
CA TYR A 211 -12.46 7.00 10.24
C TYR A 211 -13.88 6.86 10.78
N SER A 212 -14.06 7.25 12.03
CA SER A 212 -15.36 7.30 12.65
C SER A 212 -16.25 8.37 12.01
N SER A 213 -17.57 8.19 12.10
CA SER A 213 -18.53 9.25 11.75
C SER A 213 -18.31 10.53 12.57
N ASP A 214 -17.74 10.40 13.76
CA ASP A 214 -17.43 11.52 14.65
C ASP A 214 -16.35 12.42 14.08
N LEU A 215 -15.29 11.86 13.48
CA LEU A 215 -14.28 12.68 12.82
C LEU A 215 -14.90 13.53 11.70
N PHE A 216 -15.72 12.92 10.84
CA PHE A 216 -16.41 13.67 9.77
C PHE A 216 -17.32 14.75 10.32
N ARG A 217 -18.01 14.49 11.44
CA ARG A 217 -18.87 15.49 12.13
C ARG A 217 -18.04 16.62 12.69
N ILE A 218 -16.91 16.34 13.36
CA ILE A 218 -15.98 17.34 13.89
C ILE A 218 -15.43 18.20 12.77
N LEU A 219 -14.94 17.57 11.70
CA LEU A 219 -14.38 18.28 10.55
C LEU A 219 -15.44 19.18 9.89
N LYS A 220 -16.67 18.70 9.75
CA LYS A 220 -17.78 19.50 9.20
C LYS A 220 -18.14 20.70 10.09
N ALA A 221 -18.06 20.55 11.40
CA ALA A 221 -18.35 21.63 12.35
C ALA A 221 -17.23 22.68 12.41
N ASP A 222 -15.97 22.24 12.42
CA ASP A 222 -14.81 23.12 12.59
C ASP A 222 -14.35 23.79 11.29
N TYR A 223 -14.60 23.13 10.14
CA TYR A 223 -14.17 23.66 8.85
C TYR A 223 -15.24 24.56 8.23
N ARG A 224 -15.03 25.87 8.34
CA ARG A 224 -15.92 26.91 7.74
C ARG A 224 -15.94 26.90 6.20
N ARG A 225 -15.02 26.19 5.54
CA ARG A 225 -14.90 26.16 4.07
C ARG A 225 -15.17 24.77 3.51
N ILE A 226 -16.41 24.32 3.63
CA ILE A 226 -16.86 23.17 2.83
C ILE A 226 -16.90 23.65 1.37
N ARG A 227 -16.20 22.92 0.51
CA ARG A 227 -16.20 23.19 -0.93
C ARG A 227 -17.31 22.39 -1.59
N LYS A 228 -18.01 23.04 -2.52
CA LYS A 228 -19.03 22.41 -3.35
C LYS A 228 -18.53 22.29 -4.77
N ALA A 229 -18.84 21.18 -5.41
CA ALA A 229 -18.58 20.94 -6.81
C ALA A 229 -19.90 20.92 -7.57
N ASP A 230 -20.23 22.01 -8.23
CA ASP A 230 -21.45 22.13 -9.05
C ASP A 230 -21.29 21.42 -10.41
N SER A 231 -20.06 21.16 -10.82
CA SER A 231 -19.70 20.42 -12.02
C SER A 231 -18.49 19.50 -11.75
N ASP A 232 -18.30 18.51 -12.61
CA ASP A 232 -17.11 17.65 -12.59
C ASP A 232 -15.84 18.47 -12.72
N ARG A 233 -14.89 18.30 -11.78
CA ARG A 233 -13.60 19.01 -11.83
C ARG A 233 -12.45 18.20 -11.25
N ILE A 234 -11.27 18.42 -11.79
CA ILE A 234 -10.01 17.89 -11.25
C ILE A 234 -9.65 18.69 -9.99
N VAL A 235 -9.39 17.98 -8.89
CA VAL A 235 -8.94 18.57 -7.62
C VAL A 235 -7.44 18.36 -7.43
N PHE A 236 -6.96 17.20 -7.79
CA PHE A 236 -5.53 16.86 -7.77
C PHE A 236 -5.15 16.20 -9.08
N GLU A 237 -3.94 16.52 -9.55
CA GLU A 237 -3.37 15.99 -10.79
C GLU A 237 -2.22 15.03 -10.48
N GLU A 238 -2.16 13.93 -11.22
CA GLU A 238 -1.05 12.98 -11.19
C GLU A 238 0.30 13.69 -11.41
N GLY A 239 1.32 13.31 -10.64
CA GLY A 239 2.66 13.90 -10.69
C GLY A 239 2.83 15.21 -9.92
N ARG A 240 1.76 15.86 -9.45
CA ARG A 240 1.84 17.03 -8.58
C ARG A 240 2.12 16.65 -7.14
N LYS A 241 2.82 17.50 -6.39
CA LYS A 241 3.10 17.30 -4.97
C LYS A 241 1.79 17.27 -4.17
N ALA A 242 1.64 16.27 -3.32
CA ALA A 242 0.50 16.18 -2.44
C ALA A 242 0.65 17.17 -1.27
N GLY A 243 -0.33 18.06 -1.11
CA GLY A 243 -0.33 19.10 -0.08
C GLY A 243 -1.50 19.00 0.90
N SER A 244 -2.55 18.27 0.54
CA SER A 244 -3.76 18.17 1.36
C SER A 244 -4.44 16.83 1.16
N VAL A 245 -5.00 16.29 2.26
CA VAL A 245 -5.93 15.15 2.24
C VAL A 245 -7.33 15.68 1.91
N LEU A 246 -8.04 14.96 1.06
CA LEU A 246 -9.42 15.24 0.72
C LEU A 246 -10.36 14.40 1.57
N PHE A 247 -11.28 15.05 2.29
CA PHE A 247 -12.41 14.42 2.97
C PHE A 247 -13.67 14.65 2.17
N LEU A 248 -14.24 13.60 1.59
CA LEU A 248 -15.49 13.62 0.84
C LEU A 248 -16.66 13.48 1.81
N LEU A 249 -17.43 14.54 1.99
CA LEU A 249 -18.60 14.60 2.88
C LEU A 249 -19.87 14.10 2.20
N LYS A 250 -20.01 14.38 0.89
CA LYS A 250 -21.13 13.99 0.07
C LYS A 250 -20.69 13.83 -1.38
N GLY A 251 -21.29 12.89 -2.11
CA GLY A 251 -21.06 12.68 -3.54
C GLY A 251 -20.03 11.62 -3.85
N GLU A 252 -19.30 11.82 -4.96
CA GLU A 252 -18.40 10.83 -5.53
C GLU A 252 -17.12 11.46 -6.10
N ILE A 253 -16.01 10.69 -6.06
CA ILE A 253 -14.73 11.02 -6.67
C ILE A 253 -14.32 9.90 -7.61
N ALA A 254 -13.94 10.23 -8.85
CA ALA A 254 -13.30 9.31 -9.76
C ALA A 254 -11.78 9.47 -9.68
N LEU A 255 -11.07 8.36 -9.53
CA LEU A 255 -9.62 8.29 -9.66
C LEU A 255 -9.28 7.92 -11.10
N LEU A 256 -8.41 8.72 -11.68
CA LEU A 256 -8.02 8.59 -13.08
C LEU A 256 -6.51 8.32 -13.14
N LYS A 257 -6.12 7.43 -14.03
CA LYS A 257 -4.71 7.19 -14.39
C LYS A 257 -4.45 7.64 -15.81
N LYS A 258 -3.39 8.42 -15.99
CA LYS A 258 -2.97 8.84 -17.33
C LYS A 258 -2.27 7.68 -18.03
N ARG A 259 -2.71 7.35 -19.24
CA ARG A 259 -2.11 6.34 -20.12
C ARG A 259 -1.99 6.91 -21.51
N GLY A 260 -0.75 7.23 -21.90
CA GLY A 260 -0.54 8.03 -23.12
C GLY A 260 -1.30 9.34 -23.04
N ASP A 261 -2.15 9.60 -24.04
CA ASP A 261 -2.97 10.82 -24.10
C ASP A 261 -4.36 10.69 -23.48
N LYS A 262 -4.72 9.51 -22.94
CA LYS A 262 -6.04 9.23 -22.37
C LYS A 262 -5.99 9.09 -20.86
N ASN A 263 -7.04 9.57 -20.18
CA ASN A 263 -7.29 9.31 -18.78
C ASN A 263 -8.29 8.16 -18.66
N SER A 264 -7.88 7.05 -18.06
CA SER A 264 -8.75 5.92 -17.74
C SER A 264 -9.26 6.06 -16.31
N VAL A 265 -10.55 5.80 -16.09
CA VAL A 265 -11.12 5.75 -14.72
C VAL A 265 -10.67 4.44 -14.11
N LEU A 266 -9.92 4.50 -13.01
CA LEU A 266 -9.56 3.30 -12.26
C LEU A 266 -10.77 2.81 -11.44
N PHE A 267 -11.36 3.72 -10.67
CA PHE A 267 -12.55 3.44 -9.85
C PHE A 267 -13.17 4.73 -9.31
N THR A 268 -14.35 4.58 -8.66
CA THR A 268 -15.07 5.67 -8.05
C THR A 268 -15.24 5.44 -6.55
N ILE A 269 -14.93 6.46 -5.76
CA ILE A 269 -15.10 6.46 -4.30
C ILE A 269 -16.36 7.25 -3.95
N LYS A 270 -17.17 6.68 -3.04
CA LYS A 270 -18.39 7.33 -2.51
C LYS A 270 -18.15 7.87 -1.11
N SER A 271 -18.89 8.92 -0.78
CA SER A 271 -18.90 9.50 0.57
C SER A 271 -19.59 8.58 1.61
N PRO A 272 -19.20 8.65 2.91
CA PRO A 272 -18.07 9.39 3.44
C PRO A 272 -16.75 8.66 3.21
N SER A 273 -15.71 9.38 2.79
CA SER A 273 -14.37 8.79 2.53
C SER A 273 -13.29 9.85 2.60
N SER A 274 -12.06 9.42 2.74
CA SER A 274 -10.87 10.28 2.66
C SER A 274 -9.88 9.73 1.65
N ILE A 275 -9.05 10.59 1.09
CA ILE A 275 -8.09 10.24 0.03
C ILE A 275 -6.85 11.11 0.15
N GLY A 276 -5.70 10.47 0.05
CA GLY A 276 -4.40 11.14 -0.07
C GLY A 276 -3.57 11.15 1.21
N GLU A 277 -3.96 10.40 2.21
CA GLU A 277 -3.25 10.30 3.48
C GLU A 277 -1.80 9.87 3.28
N ILE A 278 -1.59 8.80 2.52
CA ILE A 278 -0.25 8.26 2.24
C ILE A 278 0.60 9.31 1.54
N GLN A 279 0.10 9.88 0.44
CA GLN A 279 0.83 10.85 -0.36
C GLN A 279 1.18 12.12 0.41
N VAL A 280 0.25 12.60 1.25
CA VAL A 280 0.43 13.81 2.06
C VAL A 280 1.41 13.55 3.22
N LEU A 281 1.28 12.43 3.93
CA LEU A 281 2.14 12.09 5.05
C LEU A 281 3.55 11.68 4.60
N SER A 282 3.68 10.96 3.48
CA SER A 282 4.98 10.65 2.86
C SER A 282 5.60 11.82 2.10
N ARG A 283 4.87 12.95 1.97
CA ARG A 283 5.28 14.12 1.17
C ARG A 283 5.58 13.78 -0.31
N SER A 284 4.97 12.73 -0.82
CA SER A 284 5.14 12.26 -2.18
C SER A 284 4.29 13.06 -3.19
N LYS A 285 4.34 12.65 -4.45
CA LYS A 285 3.48 13.17 -5.50
C LYS A 285 2.21 12.33 -5.58
N TRP A 286 1.14 12.92 -6.13
CA TRP A 286 -0.05 12.18 -6.51
C TRP A 286 0.30 11.16 -7.60
N ASP A 287 -0.05 9.92 -7.38
CA ASP A 287 0.11 8.81 -8.32
C ASP A 287 -1.08 8.65 -9.27
N THR A 288 -2.16 9.37 -9.00
CA THR A 288 -3.40 9.39 -9.77
C THR A 288 -3.98 10.81 -9.83
N THR A 289 -4.84 11.05 -10.83
CA THR A 289 -5.63 12.28 -10.91
C THR A 289 -6.98 12.08 -10.23
N LEU A 290 -7.34 12.96 -9.30
CA LEU A 290 -8.62 12.94 -8.60
C LEU A 290 -9.60 13.91 -9.25
N LYS A 291 -10.69 13.37 -9.80
CA LYS A 291 -11.77 14.12 -10.40
C LYS A 291 -13.03 14.00 -9.54
N ILE A 292 -13.43 15.10 -8.91
CA ILE A 292 -14.65 15.13 -8.13
C ILE A 292 -15.86 15.26 -9.06
N LYS A 293 -16.91 14.53 -8.74
CA LYS A 293 -18.16 14.56 -9.50
C LYS A 293 -19.04 15.74 -9.07
N SER A 294 -19.93 16.17 -9.96
CA SER A 294 -20.92 17.20 -9.66
C SER A 294 -21.78 16.84 -8.43
N ASN A 295 -22.34 17.85 -7.76
CA ASN A 295 -23.14 17.72 -6.53
C ASN A 295 -22.38 17.08 -5.34
N SER A 296 -21.06 17.19 -5.31
CA SER A 296 -20.23 16.72 -4.21
C SER A 296 -19.82 17.83 -3.25
N GLU A 297 -19.72 17.49 -1.96
CA GLU A 297 -19.21 18.35 -0.90
C GLU A 297 -17.96 17.74 -0.29
N TYR A 298 -16.91 18.54 -0.12
CA TYR A 298 -15.63 18.07 0.39
C TYR A 298 -14.84 19.13 1.13
N ILE A 299 -13.86 18.67 1.95
CA ILE A 299 -12.92 19.49 2.67
C ILE A 299 -11.51 19.09 2.24
N LEU A 300 -10.60 20.07 2.12
CA LEU A 300 -9.17 19.84 1.95
C LEU A 300 -8.47 20.22 3.25
N ILE A 301 -7.70 19.28 3.80
CA ILE A 301 -7.00 19.45 5.06
C ILE A 301 -5.51 19.25 4.80
N ASP A 302 -4.70 20.24 5.16
CA ASP A 302 -3.25 20.10 5.13
C ASP A 302 -2.76 19.10 6.19
N ARG A 303 -1.54 18.59 5.98
CA ARG A 303 -0.92 17.57 6.84
C ARG A 303 -0.96 17.97 8.33
N ASP A 304 -0.48 19.16 8.65
CA ASP A 304 -0.28 19.54 10.05
C ASP A 304 -1.62 19.66 10.80
N LYS A 305 -2.63 20.20 10.13
CA LYS A 305 -3.98 20.24 10.68
C LYS A 305 -4.58 18.84 10.82
N LEU A 306 -4.39 17.96 9.83
CA LEU A 306 -4.87 16.58 9.92
C LEU A 306 -4.26 15.90 11.15
N VAL A 307 -2.95 15.95 11.32
CA VAL A 307 -2.25 15.34 12.45
C VAL A 307 -2.77 15.93 13.77
N GLN A 308 -2.93 17.25 13.86
CA GLN A 308 -3.50 17.91 15.03
C GLN A 308 -4.93 17.43 15.36
N TYR A 309 -5.79 17.27 14.35
CA TYR A 309 -7.14 16.73 14.56
C TYR A 309 -7.10 15.28 15.06
N LEU A 310 -6.27 14.43 14.44
CA LEU A 310 -6.17 13.02 14.79
C LEU A 310 -5.58 12.80 16.20
N ILE A 311 -4.66 13.65 16.61
CA ILE A 311 -4.02 13.54 17.95
C ILE A 311 -4.91 14.12 19.04
N HIS A 312 -5.44 15.34 18.86
CA HIS A 312 -6.07 16.07 19.94
C HIS A 312 -7.59 16.03 19.95
N LYS A 313 -8.24 15.85 18.78
CA LYS A 313 -9.70 15.86 18.66
C LYS A 313 -10.31 14.49 18.45
N SER A 314 -9.59 13.58 17.82
CA SER A 314 -10.05 12.22 17.55
C SER A 314 -8.90 11.21 17.65
N PRO A 315 -8.30 11.01 18.86
CA PRO A 315 -7.13 10.13 19.00
C PRO A 315 -7.40 8.67 18.64
N GLN A 316 -8.65 8.20 18.72
CA GLN A 316 -9.03 6.88 18.23
C GLN A 316 -8.90 6.76 16.71
N ASP A 317 -9.26 7.81 15.97
CA ASP A 317 -9.05 7.85 14.52
C ASP A 317 -7.58 8.08 14.18
N GLY A 318 -6.83 8.75 15.07
CA GLY A 318 -5.38 8.84 15.01
C GLY A 318 -4.71 7.47 15.07
N PHE A 319 -5.12 6.63 16.01
CA PHE A 319 -4.63 5.27 16.11
C PHE A 319 -4.98 4.44 14.86
N ARG A 320 -6.21 4.53 14.36
CA ARG A 320 -6.62 3.85 13.10
C ARG A 320 -5.78 4.28 11.90
N MET A 321 -5.41 5.57 11.85
CA MET A 321 -4.51 6.07 10.81
C MET A 321 -3.13 5.43 10.92
N VAL A 322 -2.56 5.38 12.12
CA VAL A 322 -1.27 4.73 12.34
C VAL A 322 -1.33 3.26 11.91
N GLU A 323 -2.34 2.51 12.32
CA GLU A 323 -2.53 1.12 11.88
C GLU A 323 -2.58 1.00 10.36
N TYR A 324 -3.31 1.88 9.70
CA TYR A 324 -3.40 1.91 8.24
C TYR A 324 -2.03 2.17 7.58
N LEU A 325 -1.28 3.14 8.09
CA LEU A 325 0.05 3.48 7.56
C LEU A 325 1.06 2.35 7.78
N LEU A 326 1.06 1.73 8.96
CA LEU A 326 1.91 0.59 9.25
C LEU A 326 1.57 -0.61 8.35
N GLY A 327 0.28 -0.87 8.14
CA GLY A 327 -0.18 -1.87 7.18
C GLY A 327 0.30 -1.59 5.75
N TYR A 328 0.30 -0.32 5.34
CA TYR A 328 0.83 0.10 4.05
C TYR A 328 2.34 -0.13 3.95
N ILE A 329 3.12 0.35 4.93
CA ILE A 329 4.58 0.18 4.98
C ILE A 329 4.93 -1.30 4.86
N ARG A 330 4.30 -2.16 5.65
CA ARG A 330 4.54 -3.61 5.62
C ARG A 330 4.27 -4.23 4.25
N GLN A 331 3.22 -3.78 3.55
CA GLN A 331 2.85 -4.30 2.24
C GLN A 331 3.76 -3.78 1.12
N THR A 332 4.36 -2.62 1.30
CA THR A 332 5.21 -1.96 0.30
C THR A 332 6.70 -2.16 0.55
N SER A 333 7.10 -2.57 1.75
CA SER A 333 8.48 -2.95 2.08
C SER A 333 8.76 -4.36 1.57
N VAL A 334 8.85 -4.54 0.25
CA VAL A 334 9.42 -5.73 -0.37
C VAL A 334 10.89 -5.42 -0.61
N THR A 335 11.72 -5.75 0.35
CA THR A 335 13.16 -5.87 0.18
C THR A 335 13.52 -7.30 -0.12
#